data_1fda1da415daebc9c8ab0502b229d46e
#
_entry.id   1fda1da415daebc9c8ab0502b229d46e
#
_cell.length_a   1.000
_cell.length_b   1.000
_cell.length_c   1.000
_cell.angle_alpha   90.00
_cell.angle_beta   90.00
_cell.angle_gamma   90.00
#
_symmetry.space_group_name_H-M   'P 1'
#
loop_
_entity.id
_entity.type
_entity.pdbx_description
1 polymer ?
#
loop_
_entity_poly.entity_id
_entity_poly.type
_entity_poly.pdbx_seq_one_letter_code
_entity_poly.pdbx_strand_id
1 'polypeptide(L)'
;MNEDVVAEAPKAGTAAARQAAAARPEGVTSLTARRLSEISTTEEKSRILTGISELDRVLGGGIVLGGVVLLSGEPGVGKSTMLLQLCGAISNQHSVLYITGEESVRQVKLRAARLKVPQDNIFLAAENDV
;
A
#
# COMPACT_ATOMS: atom_id res chain seq x y z
N MET A 1 -14.63 1.98 4.66
CA MET A 1 -14.18 1.89 4.44
C MET A 1 -13.09 1.74 4.56
N ASN A 2 -12.43 1.35 4.55
CA ASN A 2 -11.48 1.32 4.77
C ASN A 2 -10.47 0.72 4.20
N GLU A 3 -10.39 0.53 3.30
CA GLU A 3 -9.51 -0.03 2.59
C GLU A 3 -8.29 0.61 2.62
N ASP A 4 -8.22 1.62 2.99
CA ASP A 4 -7.08 2.31 2.92
C ASP A 4 -6.14 1.88 3.84
N VAL A 5 -6.38 1.32 4.67
CA VAL A 5 -5.53 0.95 5.53
C VAL A 5 -4.47 0.37 5.23
N VAL A 6 -4.40 -0.17 4.39
CA VAL A 6 -3.38 -0.72 4.02
C VAL A 6 -2.23 -0.25 4.34
N ALA A 7 -1.90 0.64 4.18
CA ALA A 7 -0.68 1.03 4.31
C ALA A 7 -0.26 1.35 5.60
N GLU A 8 -0.76 1.02 6.50
CA GLU A 8 -0.38 1.33 7.69
C GLU A 8 0.92 0.90 8.09
N ALA A 9 1.83 1.55 7.92
CA ALA A 9 3.12 1.23 8.37
C ALA A 9 3.15 1.35 9.84
N PRO A 10 3.96 0.66 10.49
CA PRO A 10 4.06 0.73 11.91
C PRO A 10 4.48 2.09 12.32
N LYS A 11 3.87 2.62 13.28
CA LYS A 11 4.22 3.89 13.70
C LYS A 11 5.44 3.81 14.49
N ALA A 12 6.31 4.71 14.29
CA ALA A 12 7.53 4.73 14.95
C ALA A 12 7.40 4.68 16.41
N GLY A 13 6.81 4.83 17.12
CA GLY A 13 6.81 4.75 18.51
C GLY A 13 6.26 3.50 19.09
N THR A 14 5.86 2.59 18.29
CA THR A 14 5.27 1.43 18.84
C THR A 14 6.35 0.52 19.40
N ALA A 15 5.97 -0.30 20.32
CA ALA A 15 6.92 -1.21 20.92
C ALA A 15 7.46 -2.14 19.87
N ALA A 16 6.64 -2.56 18.95
CA ALA A 16 7.12 -3.47 17.93
C ALA A 16 8.19 -2.81 17.08
N ALA A 17 7.99 -1.55 16.76
CA ALA A 17 8.99 -0.87 15.97
C ALA A 17 10.28 -0.73 16.74
N ARG A 18 10.20 -0.51 18.03
CA ARG A 18 11.40 -0.39 18.78
C ARG A 18 12.11 -1.70 18.91
N GLN A 19 11.39 -2.76 19.08
CA GLN A 19 12.01 -4.03 19.17
C GLN A 19 12.65 -4.42 17.87
N ALA A 20 12.02 -4.12 16.78
CA ALA A 20 12.59 -4.44 15.49
C ALA A 20 13.87 -3.65 15.31
N ALA A 21 13.88 -2.42 15.71
CA ALA A 21 15.08 -1.63 15.57
C ALA A 21 16.18 -2.18 16.45
N ALA A 22 15.86 -2.62 17.62
CA ALA A 22 16.86 -3.11 18.50
C ALA A 22 17.44 -4.43 18.01
N ALA A 23 16.67 -5.17 17.24
CA ALA A 23 17.16 -6.44 16.75
C ALA A 23 17.92 -6.30 15.45
N ARG A 24 18.09 -5.13 14.92
CA ARG A 24 18.79 -5.02 13.67
C ARG A 24 20.24 -5.28 13.81
N PRO A 25 20.86 -5.79 12.82
CA PRO A 25 22.27 -6.06 12.84
C PRO A 25 22.97 -4.75 12.86
N GLU A 26 24.20 -4.75 13.29
CA GLU A 26 24.86 -3.59 13.31
C GLU A 26 25.13 -3.04 12.03
N GLY A 27 25.35 -1.89 11.79
CA GLY A 27 25.50 -1.27 10.53
C GLY A 27 24.23 -0.64 10.13
N VAL A 28 23.14 -1.03 10.69
CA VAL A 28 21.90 -0.44 10.33
C VAL A 28 21.64 0.66 11.28
N THR A 29 21.52 1.84 10.80
CA THR A 29 21.36 2.97 11.62
C THR A 29 20.15 2.99 12.37
N SER A 30 20.22 3.22 13.57
CA SER A 30 19.03 3.29 14.32
C SER A 30 18.59 4.71 14.32
N LEU A 31 17.79 5.09 15.20
CA LEU A 31 17.22 6.39 15.22
C LEU A 31 18.24 7.42 15.54
N THR A 32 18.71 8.08 14.57
CA THR A 32 19.68 9.14 14.77
C THR A 32 19.05 10.44 14.39
N ALA A 33 19.00 11.35 15.29
CA ALA A 33 18.40 12.65 15.03
C ALA A 33 19.31 13.44 14.13
N ARG A 34 18.74 14.09 13.13
CA ARG A 34 19.50 14.94 12.23
C ARG A 34 18.78 16.27 12.10
N ARG A 35 19.49 17.29 11.75
CA ARG A 35 18.85 18.56 11.54
C ARG A 35 17.99 18.51 10.31
N LEU A 36 16.85 19.12 10.39
CA LEU A 36 15.94 19.10 9.27
C LEU A 36 16.61 19.69 8.04
N SER A 37 17.44 20.71 8.22
CA SER A 37 18.06 21.33 7.06
C SER A 37 19.09 20.42 6.40
N GLU A 38 19.54 19.40 7.08
CA GLU A 38 20.52 18.51 6.50
C GLU A 38 19.89 17.33 5.81
N ILE A 39 18.61 17.20 5.86
CA ILE A 39 17.94 16.06 5.26
C ILE A 39 17.77 16.34 3.78
N SER A 40 18.23 15.42 2.96
CA SER A 40 18.15 15.62 1.53
C SER A 40 16.78 15.22 1.04
N THR A 41 16.26 15.98 0.13
CA THR A 41 14.98 15.64 -0.45
C THR A 41 15.15 14.97 -1.79
N THR A 42 16.37 14.67 -2.16
CA THR A 42 16.54 14.05 -3.46
C THR A 42 16.25 12.57 -3.41
N GLU A 43 16.02 12.03 -2.25
CA GLU A 43 15.72 10.67 -2.18
C GLU A 43 14.31 10.34 -2.46
N GLU A 44 13.52 11.27 -2.78
CA GLU A 44 12.19 10.98 -3.06
C GLU A 44 12.01 10.38 -4.36
N LYS A 45 12.95 9.78 -4.97
CA LYS A 45 12.74 9.26 -6.24
C LYS A 45 12.18 7.88 -6.27
N SER A 46 12.04 7.25 -5.14
CA SER A 46 11.53 5.89 -5.11
C SER A 46 10.04 5.91 -5.15
N ARG A 47 9.47 5.76 -6.29
CA ARG A 47 8.04 5.72 -6.42
C ARG A 47 7.64 4.48 -7.18
N ILE A 48 6.47 3.97 -6.89
CA ILE A 48 5.94 2.80 -7.55
C ILE A 48 4.93 3.28 -8.56
N LEU A 49 5.18 3.00 -9.83
CA LEU A 49 4.21 3.39 -10.85
C LEU A 49 3.05 2.43 -10.82
N THR A 50 1.87 2.99 -10.89
CA THR A 50 0.68 2.14 -10.84
C THR A 50 0.36 1.56 -12.19
N GLY A 51 0.92 2.12 -13.24
CA GLY A 51 0.57 1.65 -14.57
C GLY A 51 -0.66 2.32 -15.13
N ILE A 52 -1.35 3.09 -14.33
CA ILE A 52 -2.51 3.84 -14.77
C ILE A 52 -2.06 5.28 -14.86
N SER A 53 -1.85 5.76 -16.06
CA SER A 53 -1.19 7.04 -16.25
C SER A 53 -1.91 8.19 -15.57
N GLU A 54 -3.25 8.18 -15.61
CA GLU A 54 -3.96 9.24 -14.97
C GLU A 54 -3.72 9.24 -13.47
N LEU A 55 -3.70 8.09 -12.88
CA LEU A 55 -3.50 8.00 -11.45
C LEU A 55 -2.07 8.39 -11.10
N ASP A 56 -1.11 7.94 -11.89
CA ASP A 56 0.27 8.30 -11.62
C ASP A 56 0.45 9.81 -11.71
N ARG A 57 -0.24 10.45 -12.62
CA ARG A 57 -0.14 11.88 -12.75
C ARG A 57 -0.70 12.57 -11.52
N VAL A 58 -1.84 12.11 -11.04
CA VAL A 58 -2.45 12.71 -9.87
C VAL A 58 -1.56 12.49 -8.64
N LEU A 59 -0.86 11.37 -8.59
CA LEU A 59 -0.01 11.08 -7.45
C LEU A 59 1.36 11.72 -7.58
N GLY A 60 1.59 12.45 -8.63
CA GLY A 60 2.85 13.14 -8.78
C GLY A 60 3.97 12.25 -9.25
N GLY A 61 3.65 11.15 -9.89
CA GLY A 61 4.68 10.28 -10.42
C GLY A 61 4.64 8.88 -9.85
N GLY A 62 3.59 8.53 -9.16
CA GLY A 62 3.46 7.20 -8.62
C GLY A 62 3.32 7.21 -7.12
N ILE A 63 3.21 6.04 -6.54
CA ILE A 63 3.02 5.92 -5.10
C ILE A 63 4.35 6.05 -4.41
N VAL A 64 4.42 6.93 -3.43
CA VAL A 64 5.64 7.14 -2.69
C VAL A 64 5.83 6.00 -1.71
N LEU A 65 7.03 5.46 -1.62
CA LEU A 65 7.29 4.40 -0.67
C LEU A 65 7.07 4.92 0.73
N GLY A 66 6.36 4.17 1.51
CA GLY A 66 6.05 4.60 2.87
C GLY A 66 4.91 5.57 2.96
N GLY A 67 4.33 5.94 1.85
CA GLY A 67 3.23 6.89 1.86
C GLY A 67 1.88 6.22 2.05
N VAL A 68 0.90 7.01 2.36
CA VAL A 68 -0.47 6.54 2.52
C VAL A 68 -1.34 7.36 1.58
N VAL A 69 -2.17 6.69 0.82
CA VAL A 69 -3.06 7.35 -0.11
C VAL A 69 -4.48 7.00 0.24
N LEU A 70 -5.32 7.98 0.34
CA LEU A 70 -6.72 7.74 0.64
C LEU A 70 -7.53 7.90 -0.64
N LEU A 71 -8.30 6.89 -0.98
CA LEU A 71 -9.17 6.95 -2.13
C LEU A 71 -10.59 6.93 -1.61
N SER A 72 -11.34 7.94 -1.86
CA SER A 72 -12.69 8.00 -1.33
C SER A 72 -13.67 8.30 -2.43
N GLY A 73 -14.91 8.03 -2.19
CA GLY A 73 -15.98 8.26 -3.15
C GLY A 73 -17.23 7.61 -2.64
N GLU A 74 -18.33 7.88 -3.33
CA GLU A 74 -19.56 7.30 -2.87
C GLU A 74 -19.64 5.84 -3.21
N PRO A 75 -20.43 5.08 -2.47
CA PRO A 75 -20.57 3.67 -2.77
C PRO A 75 -21.08 3.49 -4.18
N GLY A 76 -20.57 2.49 -4.83
CA GLY A 76 -21.07 2.22 -6.17
C GLY A 76 -20.39 2.95 -7.29
N VAL A 77 -19.40 3.79 -6.99
CA VAL A 77 -18.75 4.49 -8.06
C VAL A 77 -17.52 3.75 -8.55
N GLY A 78 -17.36 2.52 -8.21
CA GLY A 78 -16.26 1.74 -8.77
C GLY A 78 -14.96 1.83 -8.02
N LYS A 79 -14.97 2.28 -6.76
CA LYS A 79 -13.74 2.35 -6.01
C LYS A 79 -13.06 1.02 -5.88
N SER A 80 -13.80 -0.01 -5.51
CA SER A 80 -13.22 -1.33 -5.33
C SER A 80 -12.69 -1.88 -6.62
N THR A 81 -13.36 -1.60 -7.71
CA THR A 81 -12.91 -2.08 -9.01
C THR A 81 -11.62 -1.41 -9.37
N MET A 82 -11.53 -0.10 -9.17
CA MET A 82 -10.32 0.61 -9.49
C MET A 82 -9.18 0.15 -8.59
N LEU A 83 -9.46 -0.07 -7.32
CA LEU A 83 -8.44 -0.48 -6.40
C LEU A 83 -7.92 -1.87 -6.78
N LEU A 84 -8.80 -2.75 -7.20
CA LEU A 84 -8.38 -4.09 -7.57
C LEU A 84 -7.53 -4.04 -8.85
N GLN A 85 -7.89 -3.19 -9.79
CA GLN A 85 -7.11 -3.04 -11.00
C GLN A 85 -5.74 -2.43 -10.68
N LEU A 86 -5.69 -1.52 -9.73
CA LEU A 86 -4.45 -0.93 -9.32
C LEU A 86 -3.56 -2.00 -8.68
N CYS A 87 -4.13 -2.84 -7.85
CA CYS A 87 -3.37 -3.91 -7.23
C CYS A 87 -2.82 -4.84 -8.30
N GLY A 88 -3.61 -5.11 -9.33
CA GLY A 88 -3.13 -5.95 -10.41
C GLY A 88 -1.94 -5.35 -11.13
N ALA A 89 -1.99 -4.07 -11.36
CA ALA A 89 -0.89 -3.42 -12.07
C ALA A 89 0.38 -3.43 -11.22
N ILE A 90 0.24 -3.19 -9.93
CA ILE A 90 1.40 -3.16 -9.07
C ILE A 90 1.94 -4.57 -8.84
N SER A 91 1.08 -5.56 -8.89
CA SER A 91 1.50 -6.91 -8.58
C SER A 91 2.46 -7.49 -9.60
N ASN A 92 2.64 -6.82 -10.72
CA ASN A 92 3.60 -7.27 -11.70
C ASN A 92 5.03 -7.13 -11.18
N GLN A 93 5.25 -6.23 -10.24
CA GLN A 93 6.58 -6.03 -9.72
C GLN A 93 6.67 -6.14 -8.22
N HIS A 94 5.57 -6.16 -7.54
CA HIS A 94 5.57 -6.17 -6.08
C HIS A 94 4.48 -7.09 -5.57
N SER A 95 4.65 -7.63 -4.40
CA SER A 95 3.60 -8.40 -3.77
C SER A 95 2.61 -7.40 -3.17
N VAL A 96 1.34 -7.70 -3.28
CA VAL A 96 0.30 -6.81 -2.82
C VAL A 96 -0.59 -7.55 -1.84
N LEU A 97 -0.91 -6.90 -0.74
CA LEU A 97 -1.85 -7.46 0.21
C LEU A 97 -3.12 -6.62 0.15
N TYR A 98 -4.23 -7.26 -0.14
CA TYR A 98 -5.52 -6.59 -0.26
C TYR A 98 -6.35 -7.03 0.95
N ILE A 99 -6.77 -6.07 1.74
CA ILE A 99 -7.56 -6.38 2.91
C ILE A 99 -8.94 -5.79 2.71
N THR A 100 -9.95 -6.60 2.89
CA THR A 100 -11.31 -6.13 2.70
C THR A 100 -12.08 -6.31 4.00
N GLY A 101 -12.89 -5.33 4.35
CA GLY A 101 -13.73 -5.41 5.51
C GLY A 101 -15.20 -5.50 5.18
N GLU A 102 -15.53 -5.24 3.93
CA GLU A 102 -16.93 -5.28 3.57
C GLU A 102 -17.31 -6.40 2.65
N GLU A 103 -16.41 -6.92 1.89
CA GLU A 103 -16.73 -7.97 0.96
C GLU A 103 -16.04 -9.24 1.36
N SER A 104 -16.62 -10.36 1.00
CA SER A 104 -16.00 -11.63 1.31
C SER A 104 -14.85 -11.89 0.37
N VAL A 105 -13.99 -12.79 0.75
CA VAL A 105 -12.88 -13.17 -0.10
C VAL A 105 -13.41 -13.68 -1.42
N ARG A 106 -14.50 -14.42 -1.38
CA ARG A 106 -15.04 -14.99 -2.60
C ARG A 106 -15.51 -13.90 -3.56
N GLN A 107 -16.13 -12.86 -3.05
CA GLN A 107 -16.62 -11.79 -3.91
C GLN A 107 -15.47 -11.05 -4.58
N VAL A 108 -14.41 -10.83 -3.84
CA VAL A 108 -13.26 -10.14 -4.41
C VAL A 108 -12.61 -11.04 -5.45
N LYS A 109 -12.53 -12.33 -5.18
CA LYS A 109 -11.94 -13.26 -6.12
C LYS A 109 -12.73 -13.30 -7.43
N LEU A 110 -14.05 -13.30 -7.35
CA LEU A 110 -14.86 -13.31 -8.55
C LEU A 110 -14.68 -12.02 -9.35
N ARG A 111 -14.57 -10.91 -8.66
CA ARG A 111 -14.37 -9.65 -9.36
C ARG A 111 -13.00 -9.63 -10.03
N ALA A 112 -11.98 -10.13 -9.34
CA ALA A 112 -10.66 -10.16 -9.91
C ALA A 112 -10.63 -11.02 -11.18
N ALA A 113 -11.33 -12.13 -11.15
CA ALA A 113 -11.38 -12.99 -12.32
C ALA A 113 -12.10 -12.31 -13.47
N ARG A 114 -13.19 -11.60 -13.15
CA ARG A 114 -13.93 -10.93 -14.19
C ARG A 114 -13.13 -9.79 -14.80
N LEU A 115 -12.33 -9.12 -14.01
CA LEU A 115 -11.53 -8.01 -14.50
C LEU A 115 -10.21 -8.50 -15.07
N LYS A 116 -9.96 -9.81 -14.99
CA LYS A 116 -8.73 -10.39 -15.51
C LYS A 116 -7.50 -9.81 -14.83
N VAL A 117 -7.59 -9.63 -13.55
CA VAL A 117 -6.49 -9.11 -12.77
C VAL A 117 -5.53 -10.25 -12.50
N PRO A 118 -4.22 -10.04 -12.60
CA PRO A 118 -3.26 -11.07 -12.26
C PRO A 118 -3.43 -11.46 -10.81
N GLN A 119 -3.34 -12.72 -10.49
CA GLN A 119 -3.67 -13.16 -9.15
C GLN A 119 -2.51 -13.76 -8.37
N ASP A 120 -1.39 -13.99 -9.00
CA ASP A 120 -0.31 -14.69 -8.32
C ASP A 120 0.39 -13.93 -7.22
N ASN A 121 0.48 -12.65 -7.34
CA ASN A 121 1.15 -11.84 -6.33
C ASN A 121 0.22 -10.97 -5.51
N ILE A 122 -1.06 -11.26 -5.52
CA ILE A 122 -2.00 -10.51 -4.70
C ILE A 122 -2.50 -11.43 -3.62
N PHE A 123 -2.28 -11.04 -2.39
CA PHE A 123 -2.73 -11.80 -1.25
C PHE A 123 -3.97 -11.11 -0.68
N LEU A 124 -4.94 -11.89 -0.32
CA LEU A 124 -6.24 -11.35 0.07
C LEU A 124 -6.61 -11.78 1.47
N ALA A 125 -7.00 -10.88 2.29
CA ALA A 125 -7.46 -11.17 3.63
C ALA A 125 -8.77 -10.45 3.89
N ALA A 126 -9.69 -11.11 4.53
CA ALA A 126 -10.96 -10.49 4.86
C ALA A 126 -11.03 -10.40 6.37
N GLU A 127 -11.31 -9.20 6.83
CA GLU A 127 -11.41 -9.03 8.20
C GLU A 127 -12.80 -8.93 8.57
N ASN A 128 -13.52 -9.93 8.52
CA ASN A 128 -14.87 -9.81 8.80
C ASN A 128 -15.26 -10.61 9.95
N ASP A 129 -14.43 -11.18 10.72
CA ASP A 129 -14.89 -11.92 11.65
C ASP A 129 -14.67 -11.44 12.81
N VAL A 130 -15.20 -11.42 13.49
CA VAL A 130 -15.06 -10.92 14.58
C VAL A 130 -15.48 -11.71 15.46
#